data_071ff9dfe35b881159243eba898cc0f9
#
_entry.id   071ff9dfe35b881159243eba898cc0f9
#
_cell.length_a   1.000
_cell.length_b   1.000
_cell.length_c   1.000
_cell.angle_alpha   90.00
_cell.angle_beta   90.00
_cell.angle_gamma   90.00
#
_symmetry.space_group_name_H-M   'P 1'
#
loop_
_entity.id
_entity.type
_entity.pdbx_description
1 polymer ?
#
loop_
_entity_poly.entity_id
_entity_poly.type
_entity_poly.pdbx_seq_one_letter_code
_entity_poly.pdbx_strand_id
1 'polypeptide(L)'
;MERADENLLPAVYKEVGAAFNAGPTDLGYLNFVMNFLKSIASPLAGILALHYDRPAVLAIGTVFWALSTGAVGVSQHFQQVAFWRAINGLGLAIVIPALQSFIADSYKDGTRGAGFGLLSLIGAVGGIGGSIVATLMAGKDYWGLPGWRLAFIMVALVSFIIGILVYLYSTDPRGIPGNHLL
;
A
#
# COMPACT_ATOMS: atom_id res chain seq x y z
N MET A 1 6.85 0.98 0.87
CA MET A 1 5.81 -0.02 1.20
C MET A 1 4.81 -0.23 0.05
N GLU A 2 4.29 0.83 -0.56
CA GLU A 2 3.37 0.75 -1.70
C GLU A 2 3.88 -0.18 -2.82
N ARG A 3 5.09 0.06 -3.35
CA ARG A 3 5.68 -0.78 -4.41
C ARG A 3 5.95 -2.21 -3.96
N ALA A 4 6.19 -2.44 -2.68
CA ALA A 4 6.30 -3.79 -2.14
C ALA A 4 4.96 -4.53 -2.24
N ASP A 5 3.85 -3.88 -1.87
CA ASP A 5 2.51 -4.46 -1.95
C ASP A 5 2.05 -4.69 -3.40
N GLU A 6 2.32 -3.74 -4.30
CA GLU A 6 1.99 -3.88 -5.72
C GLU A 6 2.71 -5.08 -6.37
N ASN A 7 3.95 -5.34 -5.96
CA ASN A 7 4.76 -6.45 -6.45
C ASN A 7 4.52 -7.77 -5.68
N LEU A 8 3.85 -7.72 -4.54
CA LEU A 8 3.64 -8.88 -3.68
C LEU A 8 2.81 -9.96 -4.39
N LEU A 9 1.66 -9.58 -4.95
CA LEU A 9 0.78 -10.51 -5.64
C LEU A 9 1.44 -11.15 -6.87
N PRO A 10 2.09 -10.40 -7.79
CA PRO A 10 2.84 -11.02 -8.89
C PRO A 10 3.94 -11.98 -8.43
N ALA A 11 4.60 -11.68 -7.33
CA ALA A 11 5.68 -12.52 -6.79
C ALA A 11 5.19 -13.87 -6.28
N VAL A 12 3.93 -13.98 -5.89
CA VAL A 12 3.31 -15.20 -5.33
C VAL A 12 2.16 -15.74 -6.18
N TYR A 13 2.07 -15.38 -7.46
CA TYR A 13 0.99 -15.79 -8.36
C TYR A 13 0.77 -17.29 -8.43
N LYS A 14 1.87 -18.07 -8.44
CA LYS A 14 1.82 -19.53 -8.50
C LYS A 14 1.09 -20.11 -7.28
N GLU A 15 1.45 -19.64 -6.12
CA GLU A 15 0.92 -20.13 -4.84
C GLU A 15 -0.53 -19.69 -4.63
N VAL A 16 -0.85 -18.45 -4.95
CA VAL A 16 -2.23 -17.93 -4.89
C VAL A 16 -3.11 -18.63 -5.92
N GLY A 17 -2.62 -18.85 -7.15
CA GLY A 17 -3.32 -19.60 -8.17
C GLY A 17 -3.62 -21.05 -7.74
N ALA A 18 -2.64 -21.72 -7.13
CA ALA A 18 -2.82 -23.07 -6.61
C ALA A 18 -3.80 -23.12 -5.42
N ALA A 19 -3.74 -22.12 -4.51
CA ALA A 19 -4.59 -22.06 -3.32
C ALA A 19 -6.09 -21.87 -3.65
N PHE A 20 -6.39 -21.14 -4.72
CA PHE A 20 -7.77 -20.80 -5.11
C PHE A 20 -8.21 -21.47 -6.42
N ASN A 21 -7.38 -22.33 -6.99
CA ASN A 21 -7.61 -22.94 -8.32
C ASN A 21 -7.90 -21.89 -9.39
N ALA A 22 -7.17 -20.77 -9.33
CA ALA A 22 -7.34 -19.60 -10.18
C ALA A 22 -6.29 -19.58 -11.30
N GLY A 23 -6.75 -19.24 -12.51
CA GLY A 23 -5.88 -19.12 -13.68
C GLY A 23 -5.14 -17.76 -13.74
N PRO A 24 -4.21 -17.60 -14.69
CA PRO A 24 -3.51 -16.33 -14.89
C PRO A 24 -4.45 -15.15 -15.17
N THR A 25 -5.56 -15.38 -15.84
CA THR A 25 -6.60 -14.36 -16.12
C THR A 25 -7.26 -13.88 -14.83
N ASP A 26 -7.58 -14.80 -13.91
CA ASP A 26 -8.19 -14.48 -12.62
C ASP A 26 -7.24 -13.66 -11.76
N LEU A 27 -5.95 -13.99 -11.76
CA LEU A 27 -4.92 -13.26 -11.04
C LEU A 27 -4.70 -11.86 -11.65
N GLY A 28 -4.76 -11.75 -12.98
CA GLY A 28 -4.77 -10.46 -13.68
C GLY A 28 -5.98 -9.60 -13.30
N TYR A 29 -7.15 -10.23 -13.12
CA TYR A 29 -8.37 -9.56 -12.66
C TYR A 29 -8.18 -8.92 -11.26
N LEU A 30 -7.48 -9.56 -10.34
CA LEU A 30 -7.19 -8.99 -9.01
C LEU A 30 -6.41 -7.66 -9.12
N ASN A 31 -5.40 -7.61 -9.99
CA ASN A 31 -4.65 -6.39 -10.23
C ASN A 31 -5.47 -5.34 -10.98
N PHE A 32 -6.29 -5.77 -11.94
CA PHE A 32 -7.20 -4.87 -12.65
C PHE A 32 -8.16 -4.17 -11.69
N VAL A 33 -8.85 -4.92 -10.83
CA VAL A 33 -9.82 -4.36 -9.87
C VAL A 33 -9.16 -3.35 -8.93
N MET A 34 -7.98 -3.67 -8.40
CA MET A 34 -7.21 -2.77 -7.56
C MET A 34 -6.86 -1.47 -8.29
N ASN A 35 -6.28 -1.56 -9.47
CA ASN A 35 -5.85 -0.38 -10.24
C ASN A 35 -7.03 0.44 -10.76
N PHE A 36 -8.14 -0.21 -11.11
CA PHE A 36 -9.36 0.45 -11.55
C PHE A 36 -9.95 1.33 -10.43
N LEU A 37 -10.12 0.78 -9.23
CA LEU A 37 -10.59 1.55 -8.08
C LEU A 37 -9.61 2.63 -7.64
N LYS A 38 -8.30 2.34 -7.67
CA LYS A 38 -7.25 3.33 -7.44
C LYS A 38 -7.39 4.52 -8.40
N SER A 39 -7.64 4.27 -9.68
CA SER A 39 -7.78 5.32 -10.70
C SER A 39 -9.04 6.16 -10.50
N ILE A 40 -10.18 5.53 -10.19
CA ILE A 40 -11.44 6.25 -9.95
C ILE A 40 -11.36 7.07 -8.65
N ALA A 41 -10.74 6.55 -7.61
CA ALA A 41 -10.64 7.23 -6.31
C ALA A 41 -9.54 8.32 -6.27
N SER A 42 -8.60 8.32 -7.21
CA SER A 42 -7.47 9.26 -7.21
C SER A 42 -7.89 10.75 -7.25
N PRO A 43 -8.89 11.20 -8.04
CA PRO A 43 -9.35 12.57 -7.99
C PRO A 43 -9.94 12.98 -6.63
N LEU A 44 -10.68 12.08 -5.98
CA LEU A 44 -11.24 12.33 -4.64
C LEU A 44 -10.12 12.44 -3.60
N ALA A 45 -9.10 11.61 -3.71
CA ALA A 45 -7.93 11.66 -2.85
C ALA A 45 -7.15 12.98 -2.99
N GLY A 46 -7.04 13.51 -4.21
CA GLY A 46 -6.48 14.84 -4.47
C GLY A 46 -7.23 15.96 -3.75
N ILE A 47 -8.56 15.91 -3.77
CA ILE A 47 -9.42 16.88 -3.05
C ILE A 47 -9.23 16.75 -1.53
N LEU A 48 -9.18 15.54 -0.99
CA LEU A 48 -8.92 15.32 0.44
C LEU A 48 -7.57 15.89 0.88
N ALA A 49 -6.52 15.69 0.08
CA ALA A 49 -5.18 16.21 0.36
C ALA A 49 -5.08 17.75 0.32
N LEU A 50 -6.04 18.42 -0.33
CA LEU A 50 -6.12 19.89 -0.34
C LEU A 50 -6.75 20.47 0.93
N HIS A 51 -7.77 19.81 1.49
CA HIS A 51 -8.60 20.33 2.57
C HIS A 51 -8.18 19.86 3.96
N TYR A 52 -7.47 18.76 4.07
CA TYR A 52 -7.07 18.15 5.34
C TYR A 52 -5.56 18.15 5.52
N ASP A 53 -5.11 17.97 6.77
CA ASP A 53 -3.71 17.77 7.10
C ASP A 53 -3.14 16.58 6.33
N ARG A 54 -2.08 16.81 5.55
CA ARG A 54 -1.47 15.77 4.73
C ARG A 54 -0.91 14.59 5.53
N PRO A 55 -0.21 14.80 6.67
CA PRO A 55 0.20 13.68 7.52
C PRO A 55 -0.97 12.84 8.03
N ALA A 56 -2.09 13.47 8.41
CA ALA A 56 -3.28 12.75 8.86
C ALA A 56 -3.91 11.94 7.72
N VAL A 57 -4.08 12.54 6.54
CA VAL A 57 -4.60 11.85 5.34
C VAL A 57 -3.68 10.69 4.95
N LEU A 58 -2.36 10.91 4.97
CA LEU A 58 -1.36 9.88 4.67
C LEU A 58 -1.43 8.73 5.69
N ALA A 59 -1.52 9.03 6.98
CA ALA A 59 -1.60 8.03 8.03
C ALA A 59 -2.88 7.21 7.94
N ILE A 60 -4.04 7.86 7.79
CA ILE A 60 -5.33 7.17 7.64
C ILE A 60 -5.33 6.28 6.40
N GLY A 61 -4.88 6.81 5.26
CA GLY A 61 -4.77 6.04 4.03
C GLY A 61 -3.83 4.83 4.17
N THR A 62 -2.70 5.00 4.86
CA THR A 62 -1.73 3.92 5.10
C THR A 62 -2.29 2.85 6.02
N VAL A 63 -2.98 3.22 7.10
CA VAL A 63 -3.64 2.27 8.00
C VAL A 63 -4.75 1.50 7.27
N PHE A 64 -5.58 2.20 6.51
CA PHE A 64 -6.64 1.58 5.72
C PHE A 64 -6.09 0.59 4.69
N TRP A 65 -5.05 0.99 3.98
CA TRP A 65 -4.33 0.13 3.05
C TRP A 65 -3.68 -1.08 3.75
N ALA A 66 -3.02 -0.87 4.90
CA ALA A 66 -2.40 -1.94 5.66
C ALA A 66 -3.43 -3.00 6.12
N LEU A 67 -4.59 -2.56 6.62
CA LEU A 67 -5.67 -3.46 7.02
C LEU A 67 -6.21 -4.28 5.85
N SER A 68 -6.42 -3.67 4.69
CA SER A 68 -6.87 -4.38 3.49
C SER A 68 -5.83 -5.38 2.97
N THR A 69 -4.53 -5.03 3.03
CA THR A 69 -3.44 -5.95 2.67
C THR A 69 -3.39 -7.15 3.63
N GLY A 70 -3.53 -6.92 4.93
CA GLY A 70 -3.64 -8.00 5.92
C GLY A 70 -4.85 -8.91 5.70
N ALA A 71 -5.99 -8.31 5.35
CA ALA A 71 -7.22 -9.04 5.04
C ALA A 71 -7.07 -9.95 3.80
N VAL A 72 -6.28 -9.54 2.80
CA VAL A 72 -5.91 -10.44 1.68
C VAL A 72 -5.20 -11.69 2.21
N GLY A 73 -4.26 -11.54 3.13
CA GLY A 73 -3.50 -12.65 3.71
C GLY A 73 -4.35 -13.67 4.48
N VAL A 74 -5.47 -13.23 5.08
CA VAL A 74 -6.39 -14.12 5.83
C VAL A 74 -7.60 -14.59 5.02
N SER A 75 -7.75 -14.13 3.78
CA SER A 75 -8.86 -14.51 2.90
C SER A 75 -8.86 -16.01 2.58
N GLN A 76 -10.05 -16.62 2.58
CA GLN A 76 -10.24 -18.05 2.29
C GLN A 76 -10.84 -18.32 0.92
N HIS A 77 -11.47 -17.32 0.30
CA HIS A 77 -12.10 -17.42 -1.01
C HIS A 77 -11.54 -16.37 -1.96
N PHE A 78 -11.46 -16.72 -3.24
CA PHE A 78 -10.96 -15.82 -4.28
C PHE A 78 -11.74 -14.49 -4.33
N GLN A 79 -13.07 -14.53 -4.16
CA GLN A 79 -13.90 -13.32 -4.15
C GLN A 79 -13.56 -12.38 -2.99
N GLN A 80 -13.18 -12.93 -1.83
CA GLN A 80 -12.71 -12.11 -0.69
C GLN A 80 -11.39 -11.43 -1.01
N VAL A 81 -10.47 -12.15 -1.66
CA VAL A 81 -9.22 -11.58 -2.13
C VAL A 81 -9.49 -10.43 -3.10
N ALA A 82 -10.39 -10.62 -4.08
CA ALA A 82 -10.75 -9.59 -5.05
C ALA A 82 -11.36 -8.35 -4.36
N PHE A 83 -12.25 -8.55 -3.40
CA PHE A 83 -12.86 -7.47 -2.62
C PHE A 83 -11.81 -6.67 -1.82
N TRP A 84 -10.93 -7.35 -1.10
CA TRP A 84 -9.89 -6.67 -0.32
C TRP A 84 -8.82 -6.00 -1.19
N ARG A 85 -8.51 -6.56 -2.37
CA ARG A 85 -7.65 -5.90 -3.36
C ARG A 85 -8.30 -4.64 -3.93
N ALA A 86 -9.62 -4.64 -4.14
CA ALA A 86 -10.37 -3.45 -4.52
C ALA A 86 -10.25 -2.34 -3.45
N ILE A 87 -10.49 -2.68 -2.19
CA ILE A 87 -10.36 -1.77 -1.05
C ILE A 87 -8.91 -1.29 -0.89
N ASN A 88 -7.94 -2.16 -1.09
CA ASN A 88 -6.51 -1.81 -1.12
C ASN A 88 -6.22 -0.70 -2.16
N GLY A 89 -6.82 -0.79 -3.36
CA GLY A 89 -6.73 0.25 -4.37
C GLY A 89 -7.24 1.62 -3.91
N LEU A 90 -8.32 1.67 -3.12
CA LEU A 90 -8.82 2.91 -2.52
C LEU A 90 -7.82 3.51 -1.53
N GLY A 91 -7.21 2.69 -0.68
CA GLY A 91 -6.15 3.12 0.25
C GLY A 91 -4.96 3.73 -0.48
N LEU A 92 -4.47 3.05 -1.51
CA LEU A 92 -3.36 3.54 -2.35
C LEU A 92 -3.70 4.83 -3.10
N ALA A 93 -4.96 4.99 -3.54
CA ALA A 93 -5.42 6.22 -4.18
C ALA A 93 -5.27 7.44 -3.26
N ILE A 94 -5.44 7.26 -1.96
CA ILE A 94 -5.29 8.33 -0.96
C ILE A 94 -3.82 8.58 -0.64
N VAL A 95 -3.05 7.52 -0.41
CA VAL A 95 -1.65 7.60 0.05
C VAL A 95 -0.74 8.26 -1.00
N ILE A 96 -0.88 7.88 -2.27
CA ILE A 96 0.07 8.31 -3.32
C ILE A 96 0.04 9.82 -3.55
N PRO A 97 -1.12 10.47 -3.82
CA PRO A 97 -1.16 11.92 -4.00
C PRO A 97 -0.79 12.69 -2.73
N ALA A 98 -1.20 12.19 -1.55
CA ALA A 98 -0.86 12.82 -0.27
C ALA A 98 0.65 12.82 -0.03
N LEU A 99 1.33 11.69 -0.30
CA LEU A 99 2.78 11.59 -0.18
C LEU A 99 3.51 12.48 -1.17
N GLN A 100 3.07 12.50 -2.43
CA GLN A 100 3.67 13.35 -3.46
C GLN A 100 3.53 14.84 -3.12
N SER A 101 2.34 15.25 -2.66
CA SER A 101 2.08 16.61 -2.21
C SER A 101 2.93 16.98 -0.99
N PHE A 102 3.05 16.07 -0.02
CA PHE A 102 3.88 16.29 1.16
C PHE A 102 5.35 16.52 0.79
N ILE A 103 5.90 15.73 -0.13
CA ILE A 103 7.28 15.92 -0.61
C ILE A 103 7.43 17.22 -1.38
N ALA A 104 6.47 17.55 -2.25
CA ALA A 104 6.52 18.77 -3.03
C ALA A 104 6.58 20.03 -2.16
N ASP A 105 5.92 20.02 -1.00
CA ASP A 105 5.91 21.15 -0.06
C ASP A 105 7.06 21.12 0.95
N SER A 106 7.58 19.93 1.26
CA SER A 106 8.70 19.78 2.20
C SER A 106 10.05 20.20 1.60
N TYR A 107 10.19 20.10 0.29
CA TYR A 107 11.42 20.46 -0.42
C TYR A 107 11.27 21.80 -1.15
N LYS A 108 12.22 22.71 -0.96
CA LYS A 108 12.26 24.00 -1.65
C LYS A 108 12.55 23.86 -3.14
N ASP A 109 12.23 24.91 -3.90
CA ASP A 109 12.53 24.97 -5.32
C ASP A 109 14.02 24.72 -5.58
N GLY A 110 14.32 23.85 -6.55
CA GLY A 110 15.67 23.38 -6.86
C GLY A 110 16.07 22.06 -6.19
N THR A 111 15.45 21.66 -5.05
CA THR A 111 15.74 20.40 -4.37
C THR A 111 14.59 19.38 -4.44
N ARG A 112 13.44 19.76 -4.99
CA ARG A 112 12.27 18.88 -5.18
C ARG A 112 12.60 17.62 -5.96
N GLY A 113 13.42 17.75 -7.00
CA GLY A 113 13.86 16.59 -7.79
C GLY A 113 14.62 15.56 -6.97
N ALA A 114 15.46 15.99 -6.03
CA ALA A 114 16.14 15.10 -5.10
C ALA A 114 15.17 14.37 -4.16
N GLY A 115 14.14 15.08 -3.65
CA GLY A 115 13.08 14.47 -2.82
C GLY A 115 12.32 13.38 -3.56
N PHE A 116 11.86 13.64 -4.78
CA PHE A 116 11.19 12.64 -5.61
C PHE A 116 12.13 11.52 -6.05
N GLY A 117 13.40 11.82 -6.32
CA GLY A 117 14.42 10.82 -6.62
C GLY A 117 14.65 9.87 -5.45
N LEU A 118 14.77 10.40 -4.24
CA LEU A 118 14.89 9.60 -3.00
C LEU A 118 13.65 8.75 -2.76
N LEU A 119 12.45 9.31 -2.92
CA LEU A 119 11.19 8.55 -2.83
C LEU A 119 11.18 7.38 -3.81
N SER A 120 11.57 7.64 -5.06
CA SER A 120 11.60 6.62 -6.11
C SER A 120 12.63 5.53 -5.81
N LEU A 121 13.80 5.89 -5.30
CA LEU A 121 14.85 4.96 -4.89
C LEU A 121 14.38 4.06 -3.74
N ILE A 122 13.85 4.65 -2.67
CA ILE A 122 13.31 3.90 -1.52
C ILE A 122 12.16 3.00 -1.96
N GLY A 123 11.29 3.50 -2.86
CA GLY A 123 10.20 2.71 -3.44
C GLY A 123 10.71 1.51 -4.24
N ALA A 124 11.74 1.70 -5.07
CA ALA A 124 12.34 0.62 -5.85
C ALA A 124 13.00 -0.44 -4.97
N VAL A 125 13.80 -0.02 -3.98
CA VAL A 125 14.43 -0.92 -3.00
C VAL A 125 13.35 -1.68 -2.21
N GLY A 126 12.30 -1.00 -1.77
CA GLY A 126 11.19 -1.64 -1.07
C GLY A 126 10.43 -2.64 -1.95
N GLY A 127 10.20 -2.30 -3.21
CA GLY A 127 9.55 -3.20 -4.18
C GLY A 127 10.37 -4.46 -4.45
N ILE A 128 11.66 -4.32 -4.70
CA ILE A 128 12.58 -5.45 -4.93
C ILE A 128 12.68 -6.31 -3.66
N GLY A 129 12.94 -5.68 -2.52
CA GLY A 129 13.06 -6.39 -1.24
C GLY A 129 11.77 -7.14 -0.87
N GLY A 130 10.61 -6.51 -1.03
CA GLY A 130 9.31 -7.13 -0.80
C GLY A 130 9.07 -8.34 -1.71
N SER A 131 9.39 -8.23 -3.00
CA SER A 131 9.25 -9.33 -3.96
C SER A 131 10.17 -10.51 -3.62
N ILE A 132 11.43 -10.24 -3.28
CA ILE A 132 12.39 -11.28 -2.89
C ILE A 132 11.90 -12.02 -1.65
N VAL A 133 11.52 -11.29 -0.60
CA VAL A 133 11.02 -11.89 0.65
C VAL A 133 9.77 -12.72 0.38
N ALA A 134 8.80 -12.17 -0.38
CA ALA A 134 7.59 -12.87 -0.73
C ALA A 134 7.87 -14.17 -1.49
N THR A 135 8.72 -14.12 -2.51
CA THR A 135 9.08 -15.30 -3.31
C THR A 135 9.79 -16.37 -2.48
N LEU A 136 10.72 -15.97 -1.59
CA LEU A 136 11.43 -16.91 -0.71
C LEU A 136 10.51 -17.58 0.31
N MET A 137 9.46 -16.88 0.74
CA MET A 137 8.49 -17.40 1.71
C MET A 137 7.37 -18.20 1.04
N ALA A 138 6.99 -17.86 -0.18
CA ALA A 138 5.80 -18.35 -0.86
C ALA A 138 5.70 -19.88 -0.94
N GLY A 139 6.81 -20.54 -1.24
CA GLY A 139 6.87 -21.99 -1.41
C GLY A 139 7.05 -22.80 -0.09
N LYS A 140 6.96 -22.15 1.07
CA LYS A 140 7.14 -22.79 2.37
C LYS A 140 5.92 -22.57 3.25
N ASP A 141 5.62 -23.56 4.10
CA ASP A 141 4.60 -23.42 5.14
C ASP A 141 5.27 -23.05 6.47
N TYR A 142 4.73 -22.02 7.11
CA TYR A 142 5.19 -21.54 8.41
C TYR A 142 4.05 -21.67 9.43
N TRP A 143 4.26 -22.47 10.46
CA TRP A 143 3.27 -22.71 11.54
C TRP A 143 1.88 -23.11 11.03
N GLY A 144 1.82 -23.87 9.91
CA GLY A 144 0.55 -24.29 9.31
C GLY A 144 -0.12 -23.26 8.44
N LEU A 145 0.53 -22.12 8.17
CA LEU A 145 0.05 -21.11 7.24
C LEU A 145 0.91 -21.11 5.96
N PRO A 146 0.29 -21.07 4.77
CA PRO A 146 1.02 -20.91 3.52
C PRO A 146 1.87 -19.63 3.54
N GLY A 147 3.13 -19.70 3.13
CA GLY A 147 4.09 -18.59 3.22
C GLY A 147 3.65 -17.33 2.47
N TRP A 148 2.89 -17.46 1.39
CA TRP A 148 2.33 -16.30 0.69
C TRP A 148 1.37 -15.48 1.57
N ARG A 149 0.57 -16.12 2.42
CA ARG A 149 -0.32 -15.44 3.37
C ARG A 149 0.48 -14.67 4.41
N LEU A 150 1.53 -15.31 4.94
CA LEU A 150 2.42 -14.68 5.91
C LEU A 150 3.12 -13.45 5.31
N ALA A 151 3.53 -13.50 4.03
CA ALA A 151 4.12 -12.35 3.35
C ALA A 151 3.17 -11.14 3.31
N PHE A 152 1.89 -11.34 2.99
CA PHE A 152 0.87 -10.28 3.05
C PHE A 152 0.69 -9.72 4.46
N ILE A 153 0.61 -10.59 5.47
CA ILE A 153 0.44 -10.19 6.87
C ILE A 153 1.66 -9.39 7.35
N MET A 154 2.88 -9.81 7.01
CA MET A 154 4.10 -9.08 7.38
C MET A 154 4.15 -7.67 6.77
N VAL A 155 3.85 -7.55 5.48
CA VAL A 155 3.79 -6.24 4.82
C VAL A 155 2.70 -5.37 5.46
N ALA A 156 1.54 -5.94 5.78
CA ALA A 156 0.47 -5.24 6.46
C ALA A 156 0.90 -4.72 7.84
N LEU A 157 1.55 -5.55 8.66
CA LEU A 157 2.03 -5.16 9.99
C LEU A 157 3.06 -4.03 9.92
N VAL A 158 4.05 -4.15 9.04
CA VAL A 158 5.07 -3.11 8.86
C VAL A 158 4.42 -1.81 8.38
N SER A 159 3.51 -1.88 7.42
CA SER A 159 2.78 -0.71 6.91
C SER A 159 1.89 -0.07 7.97
N PHE A 160 1.24 -0.87 8.81
CA PHE A 160 0.43 -0.38 9.92
C PHE A 160 1.27 0.39 10.95
N ILE A 161 2.44 -0.16 11.34
CA ILE A 161 3.38 0.51 12.23
C ILE A 161 3.86 1.83 11.63
N ILE A 162 4.22 1.84 10.34
CA ILE A 162 4.63 3.06 9.64
C ILE A 162 3.50 4.09 9.62
N GLY A 163 2.25 3.67 9.37
CA GLY A 163 1.09 4.56 9.40
C GLY A 163 0.91 5.24 10.74
N ILE A 164 1.06 4.50 11.84
CA ILE A 164 1.02 5.06 13.20
C ILE A 164 2.19 6.02 13.44
N LEU A 165 3.41 5.66 13.05
CA LEU A 165 4.58 6.52 13.22
C LEU A 165 4.43 7.83 12.43
N VAL A 166 3.90 7.78 11.21
CA VAL A 166 3.59 8.98 10.42
C VAL A 166 2.59 9.85 11.16
N TYR A 167 1.53 9.28 11.70
CA TYR A 167 0.53 10.04 12.45
C TYR A 167 1.10 10.74 13.69
N LEU A 168 1.99 10.04 14.42
CA LEU A 168 2.54 10.56 15.68
C LEU A 168 3.67 11.58 15.49
N TYR A 169 4.48 11.43 14.44
CA TYR A 169 5.73 12.19 14.30
C TYR A 169 5.77 13.15 13.11
N SER A 170 4.85 13.03 12.15
CA SER A 170 4.83 13.95 11.00
C SER A 170 4.07 15.23 11.32
N THR A 171 4.67 16.37 10.92
CA THR A 171 4.06 17.70 11.01
C THR A 171 3.77 18.20 9.58
N ASP A 172 2.63 18.86 9.36
CA ASP A 172 2.31 19.43 8.05
C ASP A 172 3.22 20.66 7.77
N PRO A 173 4.01 20.63 6.69
CA PRO A 173 4.90 21.72 6.33
C PRO A 173 4.17 23.02 5.96
N ARG A 174 2.84 22.97 5.71
CA ARG A 174 2.02 24.15 5.44
C ARG A 174 1.68 24.96 6.68
N GLY A 175 2.02 24.48 7.88
CA GLY A 175 1.72 25.15 9.14
C GLY A 175 0.22 25.29 9.44
N ILE A 176 -0.63 24.49 8.79
CA ILE A 176 -2.06 24.42 9.13
C ILE A 176 -2.13 23.78 10.52
N PRO A 177 -2.72 24.48 11.54
CA PRO A 177 -2.90 23.87 12.84
C PRO A 177 -3.72 22.60 12.65
N GLY A 178 -3.16 21.47 13.06
CA GLY A 178 -3.85 20.20 12.96
C GLY A 178 -5.19 20.32 13.68
N ASN A 179 -6.29 20.23 12.96
CA ASN A 179 -7.54 19.84 13.57
C ASN A 179 -7.30 18.41 14.05
N HIS A 180 -6.80 18.30 15.28
CA HIS A 180 -6.82 17.04 15.99
C HIS A 180 -8.26 16.59 16.00
N LEU A 181 -8.60 15.67 15.10
CA LEU A 181 -9.87 14.96 15.13
C LEU A 181 -9.85 14.12 16.44
N LEU A 182 -10.27 14.73 17.52
CA LEU A 182 -10.86 14.07 18.65
C LEU A 182 -12.37 14.08 18.45
#